data_32f2b8542dfb089af5a96551d4005312
#
_entry.id   32f2b8542dfb089af5a96551d4005312
#
_cell.length_a   1.000
_cell.length_b   1.000
_cell.length_c   1.000
_cell.angle_alpha   90.00
_cell.angle_beta   90.00
_cell.angle_gamma   90.00
#
_symmetry.space_group_name_H-M   'P 1'
#
loop_
_entity.id
_entity.type
_entity.pdbx_description
1 polymer ?
#
loop_
_entity_poly.entity_id
_entity_poly.type
_entity_poly.pdbx_seq_one_letter_code
_entity_poly.pdbx_strand_id
1 'polypeptide(L)'
;TSPANKRGIKQCMKVIEEIIEYMGRKPEQIFIEFAREEGEKVETKKVKDKLDKAIGKLKQEFKDYYNDDIKQELKDNEKRLDEEKVRLYFSQNGKSLYSAPSASNQLSLDNLNQYDVDHIIPYSISQDDSMDNKVLVKKIENQNKGNRIVSDAFGSKADYKEMQNYWEMLYKAGLISEKKYNNLNKSLDEVFSKGFINRQLVETRQIVKN
;
A
#
# COMPACT_ATOMS: atom_id res chain seq x y z
N THR A 1 -13.13 0.32 21.52
CA THR A 1 -13.80 0.35 20.20
C THR A 1 -13.37 1.64 19.49
N SER A 2 -12.86 1.56 18.25
CA SER A 2 -12.38 2.73 17.51
C SER A 2 -13.54 3.73 17.25
N PRO A 3 -13.27 5.04 17.05
CA PRO A 3 -14.31 6.03 16.71
C PRO A 3 -15.07 5.68 15.43
N ALA A 4 -14.44 5.02 14.46
CA ALA A 4 -15.06 4.53 13.23
C ALA A 4 -16.09 3.42 13.53
N ASN A 5 -15.71 2.43 14.34
CA ASN A 5 -16.61 1.34 14.73
C ASN A 5 -17.82 1.85 15.53
N LYS A 6 -17.62 2.85 16.42
CA LYS A 6 -18.73 3.49 17.13
C LYS A 6 -19.71 4.18 16.18
N ARG A 7 -19.21 4.85 15.16
CA ARG A 7 -20.05 5.47 14.12
C ARG A 7 -20.83 4.43 13.32
N GLY A 8 -20.18 3.34 12.89
CA GLY A 8 -20.83 2.25 12.16
C GLY A 8 -21.96 1.62 12.98
N ILE A 9 -21.71 1.26 14.25
CA ILE A 9 -22.73 0.71 15.14
C ILE A 9 -23.92 1.69 15.31
N LYS A 10 -23.63 2.97 15.48
CA LYS A 10 -24.69 3.99 15.63
C LYS A 10 -25.54 4.14 14.36
N GLN A 11 -24.93 3.99 13.20
CA GLN A 11 -25.64 4.01 11.91
C GLN A 11 -26.54 2.77 11.75
N CYS A 12 -26.03 1.58 12.07
CA CYS A 12 -26.83 0.35 12.07
C CYS A 12 -28.04 0.44 13.00
N MET A 13 -27.86 0.99 14.21
CA MET A 13 -28.97 1.18 15.14
C MET A 13 -30.07 2.10 14.59
N LYS A 14 -29.69 3.19 13.93
CA LYS A 14 -30.66 4.08 13.27
C LYS A 14 -31.47 3.37 12.19
N VAL A 15 -30.81 2.60 11.33
CA VAL A 15 -31.47 1.83 10.28
C VAL A 15 -32.46 0.83 10.88
N ILE A 16 -32.09 0.17 11.97
CA ILE A 16 -33.00 -0.75 12.69
C ILE A 16 -34.21 -0.01 13.26
N GLU A 17 -34.01 1.17 13.84
CA GLU A 17 -35.09 2.02 14.35
C GLU A 17 -36.06 2.44 13.24
N GLU A 18 -35.55 2.88 12.09
CA GLU A 18 -36.34 3.23 10.91
C GLU A 18 -37.16 2.04 10.38
N ILE A 19 -36.56 0.83 10.36
CA ILE A 19 -37.25 -0.39 9.93
C ILE A 19 -38.38 -0.74 10.92
N ILE A 20 -38.17 -0.61 12.24
CA ILE A 20 -39.18 -0.86 13.26
C ILE A 20 -40.34 0.11 13.11
N GLU A 21 -40.05 1.39 12.86
CA GLU A 21 -41.04 2.44 12.64
C GLU A 21 -41.89 2.14 11.40
N TYR A 22 -41.24 1.82 10.28
CA TYR A 22 -41.90 1.48 9.01
C TYR A 22 -42.79 0.21 9.12
N MET A 23 -42.27 -0.82 9.78
CA MET A 23 -43.00 -2.10 9.95
C MET A 23 -44.07 -2.09 11.06
N GLY A 24 -44.07 -1.11 11.93
CA GLY A 24 -44.96 -1.03 13.10
C GLY A 24 -44.74 -2.13 14.15
N ARG A 25 -43.67 -2.93 14.01
CA ARG A 25 -43.29 -4.01 14.94
C ARG A 25 -41.81 -4.24 14.97
N LYS A 26 -41.31 -4.78 16.09
CA LYS A 26 -39.90 -5.22 16.17
C LYS A 26 -39.67 -6.45 15.33
N PRO A 27 -38.51 -6.56 14.67
CA PRO A 27 -38.10 -7.79 13.96
C PRO A 27 -37.94 -8.95 14.97
N GLU A 28 -38.32 -10.15 14.57
CA GLU A 28 -38.19 -11.33 15.41
C GLU A 28 -36.74 -11.79 15.53
N GLN A 29 -35.96 -11.55 14.47
CA GLN A 29 -34.53 -11.87 14.42
C GLN A 29 -33.80 -10.82 13.59
N ILE A 30 -32.57 -10.52 13.98
CA ILE A 30 -31.66 -9.65 13.25
C ILE A 30 -30.40 -10.46 12.95
N PHE A 31 -30.12 -10.71 11.67
CA PHE A 31 -28.88 -11.34 11.24
C PHE A 31 -27.85 -10.26 10.96
N ILE A 32 -26.73 -10.30 11.70
CA ILE A 32 -25.61 -9.40 11.46
C ILE A 32 -24.50 -10.22 10.81
N GLU A 33 -24.24 -9.98 9.53
CA GLU A 33 -23.13 -10.57 8.82
C GLU A 33 -21.89 -9.68 9.00
N PHE A 34 -20.91 -10.18 9.73
CA PHE A 34 -19.59 -9.55 9.79
C PHE A 34 -18.76 -10.13 8.66
N ALA A 35 -18.57 -9.39 7.59
CA ALA A 35 -17.47 -9.67 6.68
C ALA A 35 -16.16 -9.44 7.46
N ARG A 36 -15.58 -10.49 8.02
CA ARG A 36 -14.17 -10.52 8.35
C ARG A 36 -13.45 -10.72 7.02
N GLU A 37 -12.75 -9.71 6.56
CA GLU A 37 -11.56 -9.99 5.79
C GLU A 37 -10.65 -10.79 6.73
N GLU A 38 -10.63 -12.11 6.58
CA GLU A 38 -9.50 -12.89 7.05
C GLU A 38 -8.32 -12.31 6.28
N GLY A 39 -7.51 -11.50 6.95
CA GLY A 39 -6.25 -11.07 6.38
C GLY A 39 -5.55 -12.33 5.91
N GLU A 40 -5.27 -12.42 4.60
CA GLU A 40 -4.62 -13.59 4.01
C GLU A 40 -3.47 -13.98 4.92
N LYS A 41 -3.53 -15.18 5.49
CA LYS A 41 -2.42 -15.70 6.29
C LYS A 41 -1.22 -15.72 5.38
N VAL A 42 -0.31 -14.77 5.61
CA VAL A 42 0.90 -14.64 4.82
C VAL A 42 1.70 -15.92 5.01
N GLU A 43 1.79 -16.73 3.96
CA GLU A 43 2.68 -17.88 3.95
C GLU A 43 4.13 -17.36 3.87
N THR A 44 4.71 -17.07 5.03
CA THR A 44 6.05 -16.45 5.16
C THR A 44 7.11 -17.17 4.35
N LYS A 45 7.02 -18.51 4.24
CA LYS A 45 7.93 -19.31 3.43
C LYS A 45 7.86 -18.97 1.94
N LYS A 46 6.66 -18.84 1.37
CA LYS A 46 6.48 -18.49 -0.06
C LYS A 46 6.96 -17.05 -0.32
N VAL A 47 6.69 -16.14 0.62
CA VAL A 47 7.16 -14.75 0.54
C VAL A 47 8.69 -14.70 0.57
N LYS A 48 9.33 -15.43 1.50
CA LYS A 48 10.78 -15.54 1.60
C LYS A 48 11.40 -16.06 0.30
N ASP A 49 10.90 -17.19 -0.21
CA ASP A 49 11.44 -17.81 -1.43
C ASP A 49 11.34 -16.87 -2.64
N LYS A 50 10.24 -16.12 -2.74
CA LYS A 50 10.05 -15.08 -3.76
C LYS A 50 11.05 -13.94 -3.61
N LEU A 51 11.22 -13.42 -2.40
CA LEU A 51 12.15 -12.34 -2.11
C LEU A 51 13.61 -12.78 -2.33
N ASP A 52 14.02 -13.94 -1.86
CA ASP A 52 15.40 -14.45 -2.02
C ASP A 52 15.77 -14.62 -3.50
N LYS A 53 14.83 -15.13 -4.30
CA LYS A 53 14.99 -15.23 -5.76
C LYS A 53 15.17 -13.86 -6.42
N ALA A 54 14.31 -12.90 -6.07
CA ALA A 54 14.31 -11.56 -6.65
C ALA A 54 15.57 -10.76 -6.22
N ILE A 55 15.98 -10.89 -4.95
CA ILE A 55 17.23 -10.31 -4.44
C ILE A 55 18.44 -10.93 -5.14
N GLY A 56 18.43 -12.24 -5.37
CA GLY A 56 19.48 -12.93 -6.13
C GLY A 56 19.60 -12.38 -7.56
N LYS A 57 18.49 -12.16 -8.23
CA LYS A 57 18.45 -11.57 -9.58
C LYS A 57 18.92 -10.12 -9.57
N LEU A 58 18.50 -9.31 -8.60
CA LEU A 58 18.96 -7.93 -8.44
C LEU A 58 20.49 -7.88 -8.31
N LYS A 59 21.10 -8.75 -7.50
CA LYS A 59 22.55 -8.84 -7.32
C LYS A 59 23.27 -9.16 -8.62
N GLN A 60 22.71 -10.02 -9.46
CA GLN A 60 23.34 -10.45 -10.72
C GLN A 60 23.23 -9.40 -11.82
N GLU A 61 22.06 -8.80 -11.98
CA GLU A 61 21.75 -7.92 -13.11
C GLU A 61 21.99 -6.43 -12.81
N PHE A 62 21.91 -6.03 -11.52
CA PHE A 62 21.90 -4.62 -11.10
C PHE A 62 22.79 -4.38 -9.87
N LYS A 63 24.03 -4.82 -9.94
CA LYS A 63 24.99 -4.86 -8.83
C LYS A 63 25.17 -3.50 -8.12
N ASP A 64 25.18 -2.40 -8.89
CA ASP A 64 25.41 -1.05 -8.35
C ASP A 64 24.30 -0.57 -7.39
N TYR A 65 23.14 -1.18 -7.48
CA TYR A 65 21.98 -0.84 -6.66
C TYR A 65 21.70 -1.86 -5.55
N TYR A 66 22.45 -2.96 -5.56
CA TYR A 66 22.28 -4.02 -4.59
C TYR A 66 22.74 -3.59 -3.19
N ASN A 67 21.98 -3.95 -2.18
CA ASN A 67 22.37 -3.80 -0.79
C ASN A 67 23.03 -5.12 -0.34
N ASP A 68 24.32 -5.07 0.00
CA ASP A 68 25.10 -6.27 0.33
C ASP A 68 24.58 -7.03 1.56
N ASP A 69 23.97 -6.33 2.52
CA ASP A 69 23.49 -6.91 3.76
C ASP A 69 22.09 -7.54 3.62
N ILE A 70 21.30 -7.14 2.61
CA ILE A 70 19.87 -7.45 2.49
C ILE A 70 19.57 -8.95 2.51
N LYS A 71 20.47 -9.77 1.96
CA LYS A 71 20.29 -11.23 1.91
C LYS A 71 20.50 -11.89 3.26
N GLN A 72 21.46 -11.40 4.04
CA GLN A 72 21.68 -11.89 5.40
C GLN A 72 20.55 -11.42 6.30
N GLU A 73 20.16 -10.14 6.20
CA GLU A 73 19.03 -9.59 6.93
C GLU A 73 17.73 -10.37 6.69
N LEU A 74 17.47 -10.78 5.44
CA LEU A 74 16.29 -11.58 5.10
C LEU A 74 16.28 -12.93 5.82
N LYS A 75 17.43 -13.60 5.93
CA LYS A 75 17.54 -14.86 6.67
C LYS A 75 17.30 -14.68 8.15
N ASP A 76 17.89 -13.64 8.73
CA ASP A 76 17.83 -13.39 10.17
C ASP A 76 16.42 -12.92 10.60
N ASN A 77 15.67 -12.31 9.70
CA ASN A 77 14.32 -11.77 9.95
C ASN A 77 13.19 -12.56 9.27
N GLU A 78 13.42 -13.80 8.86
CA GLU A 78 12.43 -14.65 8.17
C GLU A 78 11.09 -14.73 8.91
N LYS A 79 11.13 -14.85 10.25
CA LYS A 79 9.93 -14.98 11.08
C LYS A 79 9.10 -13.69 11.17
N ARG A 80 9.68 -12.56 10.80
CA ARG A 80 9.03 -11.24 10.81
C ARG A 80 8.42 -10.86 9.47
N LEU A 81 8.40 -11.76 8.50
CA LEU A 81 7.79 -11.50 7.19
C LEU A 81 6.24 -11.43 7.21
N ASP A 82 5.61 -11.70 8.34
CA ASP A 82 4.20 -11.39 8.60
C ASP A 82 3.97 -9.90 8.89
N GLU A 83 5.00 -9.17 9.33
CA GLU A 83 4.94 -7.72 9.54
C GLU A 83 4.96 -6.97 8.21
N GLU A 84 3.99 -6.07 8.00
CA GLU A 84 3.86 -5.27 6.76
C GLU A 84 5.12 -4.46 6.43
N LYS A 85 5.67 -3.74 7.43
CA LYS A 85 6.87 -2.91 7.25
C LYS A 85 8.09 -3.73 6.86
N VAL A 86 8.24 -4.94 7.41
CA VAL A 86 9.35 -5.84 7.09
C VAL A 86 9.25 -6.33 5.65
N ARG A 87 8.06 -6.71 5.18
CA ARG A 87 7.86 -7.08 3.76
C ARG A 87 8.15 -5.92 2.81
N LEU A 88 7.68 -4.73 3.15
CA LEU A 88 7.96 -3.52 2.35
C LEU A 88 9.45 -3.24 2.30
N TYR A 89 10.16 -3.32 3.44
CA TYR A 89 11.60 -3.14 3.51
C TYR A 89 12.35 -4.05 2.52
N PHE A 90 12.09 -5.36 2.57
CA PHE A 90 12.76 -6.31 1.67
C PHE A 90 12.36 -6.13 0.20
N SER A 91 11.09 -5.85 -0.10
CA SER A 91 10.63 -5.59 -1.47
C SER A 91 11.22 -4.32 -2.09
N GLN A 92 11.71 -3.42 -1.26
CA GLN A 92 12.37 -2.16 -1.65
C GLN A 92 13.91 -2.24 -1.59
N ASN A 93 14.49 -3.44 -1.34
CA ASN A 93 15.92 -3.64 -1.19
C ASN A 93 16.53 -2.74 -0.09
N GLY A 94 15.81 -2.53 1.01
CA GLY A 94 16.24 -1.73 2.14
C GLY A 94 16.30 -0.23 1.91
N LYS A 95 15.64 0.30 0.87
CA LYS A 95 15.71 1.71 0.49
C LYS A 95 14.32 2.34 0.37
N SER A 96 14.22 3.65 0.66
CA SER A 96 13.01 4.41 0.37
C SER A 96 12.80 4.57 -1.12
N LEU A 97 11.54 4.48 -1.58
CA LEU A 97 11.21 4.69 -3.00
C LEU A 97 10.91 6.16 -3.34
N TYR A 98 10.94 7.08 -2.37
CA TYR A 98 10.69 8.50 -2.59
C TYR A 98 11.96 9.37 -2.62
N SER A 99 13.12 8.72 -2.65
CA SER A 99 14.42 9.35 -2.86
C SER A 99 15.25 8.52 -3.84
N ALA A 100 16.12 9.18 -4.59
CA ALA A 100 17.03 8.51 -5.52
C ALA A 100 18.06 7.64 -4.77
N PRO A 101 18.51 6.53 -5.37
CA PRO A 101 19.56 5.69 -4.79
C PRO A 101 20.88 6.39 -4.49
N SER A 102 21.23 7.44 -5.27
CA SER A 102 22.41 8.30 -5.04
C SER A 102 22.26 9.15 -3.76
N ALA A 103 21.03 9.43 -3.32
CA ALA A 103 20.77 10.13 -2.08
C ALA A 103 20.86 9.17 -0.88
N SER A 104 20.91 9.73 0.34
CA SER A 104 20.82 8.91 1.58
C SER A 104 19.40 8.36 1.76
N ASN A 105 19.04 7.34 0.97
CA ASN A 105 17.70 6.74 0.95
C ASN A 105 17.61 5.40 1.70
N GLN A 106 18.68 4.95 2.34
CA GLN A 106 18.70 3.71 3.09
C GLN A 106 17.75 3.75 4.29
N LEU A 107 17.09 2.62 4.53
CA LEU A 107 16.24 2.32 5.68
C LEU A 107 16.98 1.30 6.56
N SER A 108 16.55 1.15 7.81
CA SER A 108 17.10 0.17 8.75
C SER A 108 15.97 -0.63 9.39
N LEU A 109 16.13 -1.96 9.46
CA LEU A 109 15.19 -2.85 10.15
C LEU A 109 15.09 -2.58 11.64
N ASP A 110 16.17 -2.09 12.27
CA ASP A 110 16.22 -1.80 13.70
C ASP A 110 15.36 -0.58 14.07
N ASN A 111 15.08 0.27 13.10
CA ASN A 111 14.42 1.57 13.31
C ASN A 111 13.09 1.71 12.56
N LEU A 112 12.35 0.62 12.34
CA LEU A 112 11.08 0.64 11.59
C LEU A 112 10.02 1.62 12.13
N ASN A 113 10.12 1.99 13.41
CA ASN A 113 9.24 2.99 14.04
C ASN A 113 9.47 4.42 13.52
N GLN A 114 10.63 4.69 12.91
CA GLN A 114 10.97 5.99 12.33
C GLN A 114 10.43 6.16 10.91
N TYR A 115 9.91 5.11 10.32
CA TYR A 115 9.39 5.10 8.94
C TYR A 115 7.88 4.95 8.92
N ASP A 116 7.26 5.53 7.91
CA ASP A 116 5.83 5.44 7.65
C ASP A 116 5.54 4.47 6.51
N VAL A 117 4.39 3.83 6.56
CA VAL A 117 3.79 3.17 5.41
C VAL A 117 2.89 4.20 4.73
N ASP A 118 3.22 4.54 3.49
CA ASP A 118 2.46 5.50 2.70
C ASP A 118 1.77 4.82 1.51
N HIS A 119 0.60 5.35 1.13
CA HIS A 119 -0.10 4.95 -0.08
C HIS A 119 0.45 5.70 -1.29
N ILE A 120 0.98 4.97 -2.29
CA ILE A 120 1.53 5.53 -3.54
C ILE A 120 0.50 6.44 -4.20
N ILE A 121 -0.69 5.90 -4.44
CA ILE A 121 -1.88 6.67 -4.80
C ILE A 121 -2.69 6.84 -3.51
N PRO A 122 -2.99 8.08 -3.10
CA PRO A 122 -3.69 8.35 -1.85
C PRO A 122 -4.95 7.48 -1.69
N TYR A 123 -5.14 6.92 -0.50
CA TYR A 123 -6.30 6.08 -0.22
C TYR A 123 -7.63 6.78 -0.47
N SER A 124 -7.70 8.08 -0.22
CA SER A 124 -8.88 8.91 -0.53
C SER A 124 -9.28 8.92 -2.01
N ILE A 125 -8.34 8.60 -2.91
CA ILE A 125 -8.56 8.55 -4.36
C ILE A 125 -8.77 7.11 -4.83
N SER A 126 -7.88 6.19 -4.42
CA SER A 126 -7.84 4.82 -4.95
C SER A 126 -8.70 3.82 -4.18
N GLN A 127 -8.92 4.05 -2.89
CA GLN A 127 -9.47 3.07 -1.93
C GLN A 127 -8.72 1.72 -1.94
N ASP A 128 -7.47 1.73 -2.41
CA ASP A 128 -6.62 0.54 -2.51
C ASP A 128 -5.65 0.49 -1.33
N ASP A 129 -5.89 -0.44 -0.41
CA ASP A 129 -5.05 -0.72 0.76
C ASP A 129 -4.10 -1.92 0.54
N SER A 130 -3.99 -2.42 -0.69
CA SER A 130 -3.11 -3.54 -1.01
C SER A 130 -1.63 -3.19 -0.89
N MET A 131 -0.78 -4.21 -0.71
CA MET A 131 0.68 -4.07 -0.69
C MET A 131 1.24 -3.42 -1.96
N ASP A 132 0.52 -3.52 -3.09
CA ASP A 132 0.90 -2.92 -4.37
C ASP A 132 0.70 -1.40 -4.41
N ASN A 133 -0.07 -0.86 -3.48
CA ASN A 133 -0.25 0.58 -3.33
C ASN A 133 0.49 1.16 -2.11
N LYS A 134 1.31 0.38 -1.42
CA LYS A 134 2.01 0.79 -0.19
C LYS A 134 3.53 0.79 -0.38
N VAL A 135 4.20 1.72 0.29
CA VAL A 135 5.66 1.83 0.36
C VAL A 135 6.10 2.18 1.78
N LEU A 136 7.31 1.73 2.15
CA LEU A 136 7.98 2.15 3.38
C LEU A 136 8.89 3.33 3.08
N VAL A 137 8.69 4.45 3.76
CA VAL A 137 9.39 5.71 3.48
C VAL A 137 9.77 6.44 4.76
N LYS A 138 10.68 7.39 4.67
CA LYS A 138 11.00 8.27 5.78
C LYS A 138 9.83 9.20 6.06
N LYS A 139 9.59 9.54 7.33
CA LYS A 139 8.50 10.45 7.73
C LYS A 139 8.51 11.77 6.98
N ILE A 140 9.70 12.34 6.77
CA ILE A 140 9.83 13.60 6.04
C ILE A 140 9.43 13.47 4.56
N GLU A 141 9.70 12.32 3.93
CA GLU A 141 9.32 12.05 2.53
C GLU A 141 7.80 11.91 2.42
N ASN A 142 7.18 11.21 3.38
CA ASN A 142 5.73 11.07 3.49
C ASN A 142 5.05 12.45 3.66
N GLN A 143 5.57 13.28 4.57
CA GLN A 143 5.08 14.64 4.79
C GLN A 143 5.21 15.51 3.52
N ASN A 144 6.36 15.43 2.83
CA ASN A 144 6.60 16.18 1.58
C ASN A 144 5.67 15.71 0.45
N LYS A 145 5.34 14.43 0.38
CA LYS A 145 4.34 13.92 -0.58
C LYS A 145 2.93 14.39 -0.23
N GLY A 146 2.56 14.29 1.04
CA GLY A 146 1.19 14.58 1.48
C GLY A 146 0.15 13.75 0.74
N ASN A 147 -1.00 14.35 0.44
CA ASN A 147 -2.11 13.69 -0.27
C ASN A 147 -1.99 13.81 -1.81
N ARG A 148 -0.75 13.84 -2.34
CA ARG A 148 -0.47 13.89 -3.77
C ARG A 148 0.01 12.52 -4.28
N ILE A 149 -0.09 12.30 -5.59
CA ILE A 149 0.59 11.17 -6.24
C ILE A 149 2.10 11.45 -6.36
N VAL A 150 2.87 10.39 -6.60
CA VAL A 150 4.34 10.47 -6.60
C VAL A 150 4.88 11.40 -7.69
N SER A 151 4.32 11.32 -8.90
CA SER A 151 4.74 12.18 -10.03
C SER A 151 4.46 13.68 -9.77
N ASP A 152 3.37 14.01 -9.10
CA ASP A 152 3.03 15.39 -8.72
C ASP A 152 3.90 15.89 -7.58
N ALA A 153 4.21 15.03 -6.60
CA ALA A 153 5.01 15.41 -5.45
C ALA A 153 6.49 15.57 -5.75
N PHE A 154 7.03 14.73 -6.64
CA PHE A 154 8.47 14.59 -6.85
C PHE A 154 8.91 14.74 -8.31
N GLY A 155 8.00 14.79 -9.28
CA GLY A 155 8.30 14.81 -10.70
C GLY A 155 9.19 15.98 -11.18
N SER A 156 9.19 17.09 -10.43
CA SER A 156 10.05 18.25 -10.71
C SER A 156 11.46 18.14 -10.11
N LYS A 157 11.76 17.09 -9.32
CA LYS A 157 13.08 16.90 -8.74
C LYS A 157 14.10 16.52 -9.81
N ALA A 158 15.33 17.03 -9.69
CA ALA A 158 16.42 16.71 -10.61
C ALA A 158 16.75 15.21 -10.64
N ASP A 159 16.58 14.52 -9.53
CA ASP A 159 16.86 13.10 -9.34
C ASP A 159 15.65 12.17 -9.60
N TYR A 160 14.51 12.72 -10.05
CA TYR A 160 13.29 11.93 -10.29
C TYR A 160 13.50 10.81 -11.30
N LYS A 161 14.28 11.07 -12.36
CA LYS A 161 14.61 10.03 -13.35
C LYS A 161 15.41 8.87 -12.77
N GLU A 162 16.29 9.15 -11.81
CA GLU A 162 17.02 8.12 -11.08
C GLU A 162 16.10 7.26 -10.22
N MET A 163 15.09 7.88 -9.56
CA MET A 163 14.05 7.16 -8.84
C MET A 163 13.27 6.22 -9.77
N GLN A 164 12.85 6.69 -10.95
CA GLN A 164 12.14 5.87 -11.93
C GLN A 164 12.99 4.68 -12.41
N ASN A 165 14.27 4.89 -12.69
CA ASN A 165 15.19 3.83 -13.07
C ASN A 165 15.30 2.78 -11.94
N TYR A 166 15.36 3.22 -10.70
CA TYR A 166 15.39 2.32 -9.54
C TYR A 166 14.10 1.48 -9.42
N TRP A 167 12.94 2.07 -9.60
CA TRP A 167 11.67 1.33 -9.59
C TRP A 167 11.60 0.31 -10.72
N GLU A 168 12.09 0.67 -11.90
CA GLU A 168 12.15 -0.23 -13.04
C GLU A 168 13.04 -1.45 -12.76
N MET A 169 14.19 -1.26 -12.12
CA MET A 169 15.07 -2.35 -11.72
C MET A 169 14.44 -3.28 -10.69
N LEU A 170 13.79 -2.72 -9.66
CA LEU A 170 13.06 -3.52 -8.67
C LEU A 170 11.95 -4.36 -9.33
N TYR A 171 11.25 -3.79 -10.29
CA TYR A 171 10.24 -4.49 -11.08
C TYR A 171 10.87 -5.61 -11.93
N LYS A 172 11.92 -5.31 -12.69
CA LYS A 172 12.64 -6.31 -13.51
C LYS A 172 13.22 -7.44 -12.67
N ALA A 173 13.71 -7.14 -11.47
CA ALA A 173 14.18 -8.15 -10.53
C ALA A 173 13.03 -8.97 -9.93
N GLY A 174 11.78 -8.48 -9.96
CA GLY A 174 10.61 -9.13 -9.37
C GLY A 174 10.40 -8.84 -7.89
N LEU A 175 11.08 -7.80 -7.35
CA LEU A 175 10.91 -7.33 -5.98
C LEU A 175 9.59 -6.57 -5.78
N ILE A 176 9.17 -5.82 -6.78
CA ILE A 176 7.87 -5.17 -6.83
C ILE A 176 7.03 -5.71 -7.99
N SER A 177 5.72 -5.66 -7.85
CA SER A 177 4.78 -6.08 -8.90
C SER A 177 4.68 -5.03 -10.01
N GLU A 178 4.17 -5.46 -11.18
CA GLU A 178 3.81 -4.54 -12.27
C GLU A 178 2.81 -3.48 -11.82
N LYS A 179 1.81 -3.86 -11.00
CA LYS A 179 0.83 -2.93 -10.44
C LYS A 179 1.50 -1.84 -9.59
N LYS A 180 2.44 -2.23 -8.70
CA LYS A 180 3.18 -1.25 -7.88
C LYS A 180 4.05 -0.34 -8.73
N TYR A 181 4.78 -0.90 -9.70
CA TYR A 181 5.59 -0.13 -10.64
C TYR A 181 4.74 0.89 -11.42
N ASN A 182 3.60 0.46 -11.94
CA ASN A 182 2.66 1.35 -12.62
C ASN A 182 2.08 2.43 -11.70
N ASN A 183 1.76 2.10 -10.45
CA ASN A 183 1.29 3.08 -9.48
C ASN A 183 2.32 4.17 -9.17
N LEU A 184 3.60 3.81 -9.05
CA LEU A 184 4.72 4.75 -8.84
C LEU A 184 4.90 5.73 -10.00
N ASN A 185 4.62 5.29 -11.24
CA ASN A 185 4.83 6.08 -12.45
C ASN A 185 3.57 6.80 -12.96
N LYS A 186 2.39 6.59 -12.34
CA LYS A 186 1.15 7.21 -12.81
C LYS A 186 1.20 8.72 -12.82
N SER A 187 0.65 9.29 -13.89
CA SER A 187 0.36 10.72 -14.01
C SER A 187 -0.96 11.10 -13.33
N LEU A 188 -1.15 12.40 -13.08
CA LEU A 188 -2.42 12.93 -12.53
C LEU A 188 -3.61 12.59 -13.45
N ASP A 189 -3.45 12.76 -14.76
CA ASP A 189 -4.51 12.49 -15.74
C ASP A 189 -4.97 11.03 -15.73
N GLU A 190 -4.02 10.08 -15.60
CA GLU A 190 -4.33 8.65 -15.51
C GLU A 190 -5.06 8.27 -14.23
N VAL A 191 -4.75 8.96 -13.13
CA VAL A 191 -5.42 8.71 -11.84
C VAL A 191 -6.83 9.28 -11.84
N PHE A 192 -7.01 10.51 -12.34
CA PHE A 192 -8.31 11.16 -12.34
C PHE A 192 -9.27 10.60 -13.38
N SER A 193 -8.80 10.19 -14.55
CA SER A 193 -9.67 9.55 -15.56
C SER A 193 -10.29 8.26 -15.04
N LYS A 194 -9.52 7.42 -14.34
CA LYS A 194 -10.02 6.18 -13.70
C LYS A 194 -10.81 6.44 -12.42
N GLY A 195 -10.40 7.41 -11.60
CA GLY A 195 -11.07 7.76 -10.35
C GLY A 195 -12.42 8.43 -10.56
N PHE A 196 -12.58 9.21 -11.64
CA PHE A 196 -13.85 9.81 -12.03
C PHE A 196 -14.88 8.76 -12.45
N ILE A 197 -14.44 7.78 -13.25
CA ILE A 197 -15.30 6.65 -13.69
C ILE A 197 -15.73 5.81 -12.48
N ASN A 198 -14.84 5.53 -11.54
CA ASN A 198 -15.18 4.75 -10.34
C ASN A 198 -16.17 5.49 -9.44
N ARG A 199 -16.03 6.80 -9.24
CA ARG A 199 -17.01 7.61 -8.48
C ARG A 199 -18.38 7.62 -9.17
N GLN A 200 -18.43 7.84 -10.46
CA GLN A 200 -19.70 7.80 -11.19
C GLN A 200 -20.37 6.43 -11.13
N LEU A 201 -19.60 5.33 -11.19
CA LEU A 201 -20.13 3.97 -11.04
C LEU A 201 -20.67 3.70 -9.63
N VAL A 202 -20.03 4.23 -8.58
CA VAL A 202 -20.51 4.10 -7.20
C VAL A 202 -21.76 4.95 -6.99
N GLU A 203 -21.77 6.20 -7.45
CA GLU A 203 -22.94 7.09 -7.40
C GLU A 203 -24.11 6.54 -8.22
N THR A 204 -23.85 6.03 -9.43
CA THR A 204 -24.88 5.41 -10.26
C THR A 204 -25.45 4.14 -9.63
N ARG A 205 -24.63 3.33 -8.96
CA ARG A 205 -25.12 2.16 -8.21
C ARG A 205 -25.97 2.54 -7.00
N GLN A 206 -25.68 3.66 -6.34
CA GLN A 206 -26.50 4.18 -5.25
C GLN A 206 -27.85 4.74 -5.78
N ILE A 207 -27.86 5.39 -6.93
CA ILE A 207 -29.09 5.94 -7.56
C ILE A 207 -30.00 4.82 -8.10
N VAL A 208 -29.43 3.72 -8.60
CA VAL A 208 -30.22 2.58 -9.12
C VAL A 208 -30.77 1.68 -8.01
N LYS A 209 -30.33 1.84 -6.75
CA LYS A 209 -30.84 1.10 -5.59
C LYS A 209 -31.90 1.86 -4.79
N ASN A 210 -32.23 3.07 -5.16
CA ASN A 210 -33.38 3.85 -4.69
C ASN A 210 -34.48 3.84 -5.75
#